data_d0d7784abf74800b22c315438a47ea18
#
_entry.id   d0d7784abf74800b22c315438a47ea18
#
_cell.length_a   1.000
_cell.length_b   1.000
_cell.length_c   1.000
_cell.angle_alpha   90.00
_cell.angle_beta   90.00
_cell.angle_gamma   90.00
#
_symmetry.space_group_name_H-M   'P 1'
#
loop_
_entity.id
_entity.type
_entity.pdbx_description
1 polymer ?
#
loop_
_entity_poly.entity_id
_entity_poly.type
_entity_poly.pdbx_seq_one_letter_code
_entity_poly.pdbx_strand_id
1 'polypeptide(L)'
;MKTALLFAGQGAQVVGMGKKLAAASPAARQVFERANAVLGYDLARICFDGPEAELTKTDNAQPAIFATSIACLEALRAELGKQGRSLEFTATAGLSLGEFTAHVAAGTMSFEDGLKLVRLRGQAMQAACEATAGTMAAVMNLDEAVCAEVCKESGAEVANLNCPGQIVISGEKTAIAAACEKAKARGAKRALPLNVAGAYHSRLMANAQAPLANALAGTTLVTPKVMVVSNVTAKPAATPEEVRDLLVRQVVSSVYWDASMRWLLAQGFQRFIELGPGTVLAGFMKRIDSSVQVLSVNDCASLAAVTARL
;
A
#
# COMPACT_ATOMS: atom_id res chain seq x y z
N MET A 1 10.28 -13.09 -18.84
CA MET A 1 8.92 -12.64 -18.46
C MET A 1 9.05 -11.33 -17.71
N LYS A 2 8.33 -10.25 -18.15
CA LYS A 2 8.38 -8.96 -17.42
C LYS A 2 7.73 -9.12 -16.04
N THR A 3 8.47 -8.74 -15.01
CA THR A 3 8.06 -8.89 -13.62
C THR A 3 7.87 -7.53 -12.96
N ALA A 4 6.77 -7.36 -12.21
CA ALA A 4 6.50 -6.22 -11.34
C ALA A 4 6.42 -6.68 -9.88
N LEU A 5 6.97 -5.87 -8.96
CA LEU A 5 6.80 -6.07 -7.52
C LEU A 5 5.61 -5.26 -7.02
N LEU A 6 4.78 -5.86 -6.19
CA LEU A 6 3.62 -5.24 -5.58
C LEU A 6 3.81 -5.16 -4.06
N PHE A 7 3.45 -4.01 -3.46
CA PHE A 7 3.60 -3.78 -2.03
C PHE A 7 2.27 -3.47 -1.37
N ALA A 8 1.99 -4.20 -0.28
CA ALA A 8 0.74 -4.11 0.47
C ALA A 8 0.52 -2.71 1.07
N GLY A 9 -0.74 -2.33 1.18
CA GLY A 9 -1.21 -1.12 1.88
C GLY A 9 -1.75 -1.42 3.28
N GLN A 10 -2.23 -0.37 3.94
CA GLN A 10 -2.86 -0.45 5.25
C GLN A 10 -4.10 -1.38 5.21
N GLY A 11 -4.33 -2.12 6.29
CA GLY A 11 -5.33 -3.18 6.38
C GLY A 11 -4.77 -4.59 6.15
N ALA A 12 -3.52 -4.71 5.70
CA ALA A 12 -2.84 -5.99 5.55
C ALA A 12 -2.10 -6.44 6.83
N GLN A 13 -1.92 -5.55 7.82
CA GLN A 13 -1.20 -5.83 9.05
C GLN A 13 -1.91 -6.91 9.89
N VAL A 14 -1.10 -7.77 10.49
CA VAL A 14 -1.55 -8.82 11.42
C VAL A 14 -0.46 -9.07 12.45
N VAL A 15 -0.83 -9.27 13.71
CA VAL A 15 0.14 -9.63 14.76
C VAL A 15 0.82 -10.95 14.39
N GLY A 16 2.15 -10.97 14.48
CA GLY A 16 2.99 -12.09 14.05
C GLY A 16 3.61 -11.88 12.65
N MET A 17 3.20 -10.85 11.89
CA MET A 17 3.78 -10.58 10.58
C MET A 17 5.29 -10.36 10.67
N GLY A 18 6.04 -11.00 9.78
CA GLY A 18 7.50 -10.93 9.72
C GLY A 18 8.25 -11.74 10.78
N LYS A 19 7.61 -12.17 11.90
CA LYS A 19 8.29 -12.84 13.02
C LYS A 19 9.05 -14.11 12.61
N LYS A 20 8.38 -15.05 11.96
CA LYS A 20 9.01 -16.31 11.50
C LYS A 20 10.06 -16.03 10.42
N LEU A 21 9.80 -15.06 9.54
CA LEU A 21 10.72 -14.69 8.48
C LEU A 21 12.00 -14.08 9.04
N ALA A 22 11.91 -13.17 10.03
CA ALA A 22 13.07 -12.59 10.71
C ALA A 22 13.87 -13.62 11.52
N ALA A 23 13.19 -14.63 12.09
CA ALA A 23 13.86 -15.73 12.76
C ALA A 23 14.66 -16.61 11.80
N ALA A 24 14.15 -16.88 10.61
CA ALA A 24 14.76 -17.77 9.62
C ALA A 24 15.74 -17.07 8.65
N SER A 25 15.55 -15.77 8.36
CA SER A 25 16.37 -15.02 7.42
C SER A 25 17.13 -13.88 8.10
N PRO A 26 18.47 -13.93 8.14
CA PRO A 26 19.31 -12.84 8.65
C PRO A 26 19.02 -11.50 7.92
N ALA A 27 18.78 -11.54 6.60
CA ALA A 27 18.45 -10.35 5.82
C ALA A 27 17.13 -9.70 6.27
N ALA A 28 16.09 -10.51 6.52
CA ALA A 28 14.82 -9.99 7.05
C ALA A 28 14.97 -9.45 8.47
N ARG A 29 15.71 -10.12 9.35
CA ARG A 29 15.98 -9.67 10.72
C ARG A 29 16.68 -8.32 10.72
N GLN A 30 17.71 -8.13 9.90
CA GLN A 30 18.45 -6.87 9.78
C GLN A 30 17.54 -5.70 9.40
N VAL A 31 16.50 -5.93 8.58
CA VAL A 31 15.51 -4.87 8.25
C VAL A 31 14.78 -4.40 9.50
N PHE A 32 14.32 -5.31 10.36
CA PHE A 32 13.63 -4.93 11.61
C PHE A 32 14.58 -4.26 12.62
N GLU A 33 15.82 -4.73 12.72
CA GLU A 33 16.85 -4.10 13.58
C GLU A 33 17.13 -2.66 13.13
N ARG A 34 17.30 -2.43 11.82
CA ARG A 34 17.44 -1.09 11.25
C ARG A 34 16.21 -0.24 11.48
N ALA A 35 15.02 -0.82 11.33
CA ALA A 35 13.77 -0.10 11.58
C ALA A 35 13.67 0.39 13.02
N ASN A 36 13.97 -0.47 14.00
CA ASN A 36 14.00 -0.09 15.41
C ASN A 36 15.02 1.03 15.69
N ALA A 37 16.21 0.92 15.11
CA ALA A 37 17.27 1.94 15.27
C ALA A 37 16.86 3.31 14.70
N VAL A 38 16.23 3.33 13.53
CA VAL A 38 15.78 4.57 12.87
C VAL A 38 14.62 5.23 13.61
N LEU A 39 13.67 4.42 14.11
CA LEU A 39 12.45 4.92 14.74
C LEU A 39 12.65 5.25 16.24
N GLY A 40 13.68 4.69 16.88
CA GLY A 40 13.95 4.88 18.31
C GLY A 40 12.98 4.14 19.23
N TYR A 41 12.23 3.17 18.70
CA TYR A 41 11.37 2.27 19.48
C TYR A 41 11.31 0.88 18.83
N ASP A 42 10.79 -0.11 19.58
CA ASP A 42 10.74 -1.50 19.15
C ASP A 42 9.51 -1.78 18.24
N LEU A 43 9.62 -1.40 16.95
CA LEU A 43 8.62 -1.72 15.93
C LEU A 43 8.51 -3.23 15.71
N ALA A 44 9.63 -3.96 15.79
CA ALA A 44 9.65 -5.40 15.61
C ALA A 44 8.75 -6.10 16.63
N ARG A 45 8.82 -5.73 17.92
CA ARG A 45 7.93 -6.24 18.96
C ARG A 45 6.44 -5.97 18.63
N ILE A 46 6.13 -4.76 18.16
CA ILE A 46 4.74 -4.41 17.78
C ILE A 46 4.27 -5.31 16.62
N CYS A 47 5.12 -5.56 15.62
CA CYS A 47 4.80 -6.46 14.50
C CYS A 47 4.64 -7.93 14.95
N PHE A 48 5.53 -8.39 15.82
CA PHE A 48 5.67 -9.80 16.17
C PHE A 48 4.71 -10.25 17.28
N ASP A 49 4.50 -9.38 18.26
CA ASP A 49 3.83 -9.74 19.50
C ASP A 49 2.62 -8.84 19.81
N GLY A 50 2.44 -7.78 19.04
CA GLY A 50 1.34 -6.81 19.22
C GLY A 50 1.49 -5.93 20.48
N PRO A 51 0.39 -5.57 21.13
CA PRO A 51 -1.01 -5.99 20.87
C PRO A 51 -1.59 -5.43 19.57
N GLU A 52 -2.66 -6.05 19.06
CA GLU A 52 -3.31 -5.66 17.82
C GLU A 52 -3.76 -4.19 17.83
N ALA A 53 -4.25 -3.70 18.97
CA ALA A 53 -4.66 -2.31 19.14
C ALA A 53 -3.51 -1.32 18.93
N GLU A 54 -2.26 -1.69 19.26
CA GLU A 54 -1.08 -0.86 18.97
C GLU A 54 -0.68 -0.96 17.50
N LEU A 55 -0.70 -2.16 16.93
CA LEU A 55 -0.33 -2.40 15.54
C LEU A 55 -1.28 -1.72 14.56
N THR A 56 -2.57 -1.61 14.88
CA THR A 56 -3.59 -1.03 13.98
C THR A 56 -3.64 0.50 14.01
N LYS A 57 -3.02 1.16 14.99
CA LYS A 57 -2.85 2.62 14.94
C LYS A 57 -2.12 3.00 13.65
N THR A 58 -2.64 4.00 12.93
CA THR A 58 -2.12 4.38 11.60
C THR A 58 -0.62 4.70 11.62
N ASP A 59 -0.16 5.33 12.69
CA ASP A 59 1.24 5.72 12.88
C ASP A 59 2.17 4.53 13.19
N ASN A 60 1.64 3.37 13.62
CA ASN A 60 2.38 2.11 13.76
C ASN A 60 2.16 1.19 12.56
N ALA A 61 0.93 1.11 12.03
CA ALA A 61 0.60 0.21 10.93
C ALA A 61 1.42 0.52 9.66
N GLN A 62 1.59 1.80 9.33
CA GLN A 62 2.33 2.18 8.13
C GLN A 62 3.80 1.77 8.19
N PRO A 63 4.61 2.13 9.19
CA PRO A 63 6.00 1.67 9.26
C PRO A 63 6.12 0.14 9.46
N ALA A 64 5.13 -0.50 10.11
CA ALA A 64 5.12 -1.95 10.32
C ALA A 64 4.94 -2.73 9.00
N ILE A 65 3.97 -2.33 8.16
CA ILE A 65 3.76 -2.94 6.84
C ILE A 65 4.94 -2.65 5.92
N PHE A 66 5.45 -1.41 5.93
CA PHE A 66 6.63 -1.01 5.16
C PHE A 66 7.85 -1.88 5.52
N ALA A 67 8.21 -1.98 6.79
CA ALA A 67 9.35 -2.78 7.23
C ALA A 67 9.17 -4.28 6.90
N THR A 68 7.97 -4.83 7.13
CA THR A 68 7.66 -6.22 6.79
C THR A 68 7.78 -6.48 5.28
N SER A 69 7.31 -5.55 4.45
CA SER A 69 7.39 -5.68 2.99
C SER A 69 8.84 -5.65 2.48
N ILE A 70 9.66 -4.75 3.02
CA ILE A 70 11.10 -4.72 2.71
C ILE A 70 11.81 -5.96 3.26
N ALA A 71 11.43 -6.46 4.45
CA ALA A 71 11.97 -7.70 4.98
C ALA A 71 11.67 -8.91 4.07
N CYS A 72 10.46 -8.99 3.50
CA CYS A 72 10.11 -9.99 2.49
C CYS A 72 10.97 -9.86 1.21
N LEU A 73 11.18 -8.63 0.74
CA LEU A 73 12.04 -8.36 -0.42
C LEU A 73 13.49 -8.80 -0.19
N GLU A 74 14.07 -8.39 0.94
CA GLU A 74 15.47 -8.72 1.26
C GLU A 74 15.66 -10.22 1.53
N ALA A 75 14.68 -10.88 2.16
CA ALA A 75 14.70 -12.34 2.30
C ALA A 75 14.68 -13.06 0.95
N LEU A 76 13.84 -12.61 0.01
CA LEU A 76 13.76 -13.19 -1.34
C LEU A 76 15.05 -12.95 -2.12
N ARG A 77 15.63 -11.76 -2.05
CA ARG A 77 16.95 -11.46 -2.66
C ARG A 77 18.06 -12.35 -2.10
N ALA A 78 18.09 -12.49 -0.78
CA ALA A 78 19.10 -13.34 -0.11
C ALA A 78 18.96 -14.80 -0.49
N GLU A 79 17.73 -15.31 -0.59
CA GLU A 79 17.48 -16.71 -0.92
C GLU A 79 17.85 -17.05 -2.37
N LEU A 80 17.51 -16.15 -3.31
CA LEU A 80 17.96 -16.26 -4.71
C LEU A 80 19.50 -16.14 -4.82
N GLY A 81 20.11 -15.22 -4.07
CA GLY A 81 21.57 -15.04 -4.05
C GLY A 81 22.34 -16.28 -3.60
N LYS A 82 21.83 -17.08 -2.66
CA LYS A 82 22.40 -18.37 -2.27
C LYS A 82 22.46 -19.39 -3.44
N GLN A 83 21.60 -19.20 -4.42
CA GLN A 83 21.53 -20.03 -5.64
C GLN A 83 22.28 -19.40 -6.82
N GLY A 84 23.04 -18.31 -6.61
CA GLY A 84 23.72 -17.57 -7.66
C GLY A 84 22.77 -16.82 -8.61
N ARG A 85 21.54 -16.52 -8.16
CA ARG A 85 20.46 -15.88 -8.95
C ARG A 85 20.16 -14.49 -8.40
N SER A 86 19.62 -13.62 -9.24
CA SER A 86 19.14 -12.29 -8.87
C SER A 86 17.62 -12.18 -9.05
N LEU A 87 17.00 -11.29 -8.28
CA LEU A 87 15.58 -10.94 -8.46
C LEU A 87 15.46 -9.87 -9.55
N GLU A 88 15.03 -10.31 -10.74
CA GLU A 88 14.85 -9.42 -11.87
C GLU A 88 13.42 -8.87 -11.92
N PHE A 89 13.29 -7.53 -11.92
CA PHE A 89 12.03 -6.81 -12.10
C PHE A 89 12.28 -5.45 -12.75
N THR A 90 11.29 -4.93 -13.46
CA THR A 90 11.39 -3.67 -14.20
C THR A 90 10.29 -2.67 -13.83
N ALA A 91 9.38 -3.05 -12.93
CA ALA A 91 8.39 -2.15 -12.37
C ALA A 91 8.10 -2.49 -10.91
N THR A 92 7.63 -1.48 -10.18
CA THR A 92 7.08 -1.61 -8.84
C THR A 92 5.77 -0.83 -8.74
N ALA A 93 4.85 -1.29 -7.91
CA ALA A 93 3.64 -0.57 -7.53
C ALA A 93 3.29 -0.90 -6.08
N GLY A 94 2.59 -0.01 -5.42
CA GLY A 94 2.14 -0.25 -4.05
C GLY A 94 0.82 0.45 -3.77
N LEU A 95 -0.02 -0.17 -2.95
CA LEU A 95 -1.33 0.38 -2.61
C LEU A 95 -1.17 1.42 -1.50
N SER A 96 -1.48 2.69 -1.76
CA SER A 96 -1.41 3.77 -0.78
C SER A 96 -0.03 3.84 -0.10
N LEU A 97 0.10 3.43 1.16
CA LEU A 97 1.37 3.28 1.87
C LEU A 97 2.41 2.48 1.04
N GLY A 98 1.98 1.42 0.38
CA GLY A 98 2.85 0.56 -0.42
C GLY A 98 3.59 1.29 -1.54
N GLU A 99 3.10 2.45 -2.02
CA GLU A 99 3.79 3.27 -3.01
C GLU A 99 5.13 3.80 -2.48
N PHE A 100 5.22 4.15 -1.19
CA PHE A 100 6.49 4.51 -0.54
C PHE A 100 7.45 3.31 -0.52
N THR A 101 6.94 2.11 -0.21
CA THR A 101 7.74 0.88 -0.27
C THR A 101 8.22 0.59 -1.69
N ALA A 102 7.37 0.82 -2.69
CA ALA A 102 7.71 0.67 -4.10
C ALA A 102 8.85 1.61 -4.52
N HIS A 103 8.84 2.86 -4.06
CA HIS A 103 9.91 3.82 -4.30
C HIS A 103 11.24 3.39 -3.66
N VAL A 104 11.22 2.85 -2.44
CA VAL A 104 12.44 2.29 -1.82
C VAL A 104 12.96 1.10 -2.60
N ALA A 105 12.08 0.17 -3.01
CA ALA A 105 12.47 -0.99 -3.81
C ALA A 105 13.04 -0.61 -5.18
N ALA A 106 12.56 0.49 -5.78
CA ALA A 106 13.05 1.08 -7.02
C ALA A 106 14.33 1.93 -6.85
N GLY A 107 14.81 2.11 -5.61
CA GLY A 107 16.00 2.91 -5.31
C GLY A 107 15.80 4.42 -5.44
N THR A 108 14.56 4.91 -5.40
CA THR A 108 14.22 6.35 -5.43
C THR A 108 14.64 7.05 -4.15
N MET A 109 14.58 6.36 -3.02
CA MET A 109 14.98 6.85 -1.69
C MET A 109 15.57 5.72 -0.86
N SER A 110 16.29 6.06 0.21
CA SER A 110 16.83 5.08 1.15
C SER A 110 15.71 4.40 1.96
N PHE A 111 16.02 3.23 2.54
CA PHE A 111 15.12 2.55 3.49
C PHE A 111 14.80 3.45 4.69
N GLU A 112 15.83 4.11 5.23
CA GLU A 112 15.72 4.97 6.39
C GLU A 112 14.83 6.19 6.14
N ASP A 113 14.98 6.82 4.97
CA ASP A 113 14.13 7.95 4.58
C ASP A 113 12.69 7.50 4.33
N GLY A 114 12.51 6.41 3.60
CA GLY A 114 11.18 5.84 3.37
C GLY A 114 10.47 5.50 4.67
N LEU A 115 11.18 4.89 5.63
CA LEU A 115 10.62 4.54 6.95
C LEU A 115 10.21 5.78 7.77
N LYS A 116 11.06 6.82 7.79
CA LYS A 116 10.73 8.10 8.45
C LYS A 116 9.52 8.77 7.82
N LEU A 117 9.45 8.77 6.49
CA LEU A 117 8.34 9.34 5.74
C LEU A 117 7.03 8.62 6.03
N VAL A 118 7.00 7.28 6.02
CA VAL A 118 5.75 6.55 6.30
C VAL A 118 5.33 6.66 7.77
N ARG A 119 6.29 6.78 8.71
CA ARG A 119 5.99 7.09 10.12
C ARG A 119 5.34 8.46 10.26
N LEU A 120 5.92 9.48 9.68
CA LEU A 120 5.39 10.85 9.70
C LEU A 120 4.02 10.91 8.99
N ARG A 121 3.89 10.25 7.83
CA ARG A 121 2.62 10.15 7.10
C ARG A 121 1.54 9.51 7.98
N GLY A 122 1.88 8.41 8.66
CA GLY A 122 0.97 7.74 9.59
C GLY A 122 0.52 8.66 10.72
N GLN A 123 1.43 9.40 11.34
CA GLN A 123 1.13 10.39 12.39
C GLN A 123 0.25 11.53 11.88
N ALA A 124 0.58 12.12 10.74
CA ALA A 124 -0.19 13.21 10.16
C ALA A 124 -1.61 12.77 9.77
N MET A 125 -1.75 11.56 9.18
CA MET A 125 -3.06 11.00 8.85
C MET A 125 -3.85 10.61 10.10
N GLN A 126 -3.21 10.10 11.16
CA GLN A 126 -3.85 9.82 12.43
C GLN A 126 -4.41 11.11 13.06
N ALA A 127 -3.61 12.18 13.10
CA ALA A 127 -4.06 13.49 13.59
C ALA A 127 -5.25 14.04 12.76
N ALA A 128 -5.25 13.86 11.45
CA ALA A 128 -6.38 14.23 10.59
C ALA A 128 -7.63 13.41 10.90
N CYS A 129 -7.50 12.11 11.21
CA CYS A 129 -8.62 11.27 11.66
C CYS A 129 -9.22 11.74 12.99
N GLU A 130 -8.38 12.15 13.92
CA GLU A 130 -8.81 12.65 15.25
C GLU A 130 -9.52 14.01 15.16
N ALA A 131 -9.12 14.84 14.18
CA ALA A 131 -9.72 16.14 13.94
C ALA A 131 -11.06 16.08 13.17
N THR A 132 -11.43 14.94 12.61
CA THR A 132 -12.60 14.79 11.73
C THR A 132 -13.41 13.54 12.05
N ALA A 133 -14.74 13.63 11.94
CA ALA A 133 -15.63 12.47 12.12
C ALA A 133 -15.77 11.67 10.80
N GLY A 134 -14.62 11.21 10.27
CA GLY A 134 -14.54 10.49 9.00
C GLY A 134 -14.64 8.97 9.12
N THR A 135 -14.98 8.31 8.01
CA THR A 135 -14.93 6.85 7.86
C THR A 135 -14.89 6.46 6.38
N MET A 136 -14.84 5.15 6.11
CA MET A 136 -14.85 4.59 4.76
C MET A 136 -15.88 3.45 4.64
N ALA A 137 -16.26 3.11 3.41
CA ALA A 137 -17.07 1.93 3.14
C ALA A 137 -16.60 1.22 1.87
N ALA A 138 -16.70 -0.11 1.85
CA ALA A 138 -16.50 -0.91 0.64
C ALA A 138 -17.83 -1.09 -0.09
N VAL A 139 -17.86 -0.69 -1.36
CA VAL A 139 -18.99 -0.85 -2.28
C VAL A 139 -18.65 -1.98 -3.25
N MET A 140 -19.53 -2.99 -3.28
CA MET A 140 -19.30 -4.21 -4.05
C MET A 140 -20.25 -4.29 -5.24
N ASN A 141 -19.69 -4.58 -6.41
CA ASN A 141 -20.41 -4.83 -7.66
C ASN A 141 -21.34 -3.67 -8.07
N LEU A 142 -20.82 -2.43 -7.96
CA LEU A 142 -21.42 -1.24 -8.54
C LEU A 142 -20.46 -0.71 -9.62
N ASP A 143 -21.03 -0.16 -10.69
CA ASP A 143 -20.26 0.53 -11.72
C ASP A 143 -19.56 1.76 -11.16
N GLU A 144 -18.35 2.07 -11.68
CA GLU A 144 -17.53 3.17 -11.20
C GLU A 144 -18.21 4.53 -11.39
N ALA A 145 -18.81 4.77 -12.56
CA ALA A 145 -19.50 6.02 -12.85
C ALA A 145 -20.71 6.22 -11.93
N VAL A 146 -21.48 5.14 -11.71
CA VAL A 146 -22.61 5.16 -10.77
C VAL A 146 -22.15 5.38 -9.33
N CYS A 147 -21.05 4.77 -8.93
CA CYS A 147 -20.47 4.98 -7.61
C CYS A 147 -20.00 6.43 -7.41
N ALA A 148 -19.36 7.03 -8.43
CA ALA A 148 -18.94 8.43 -8.40
C ALA A 148 -20.14 9.39 -8.28
N GLU A 149 -21.25 9.14 -8.98
CA GLU A 149 -22.50 9.90 -8.83
C GLU A 149 -23.06 9.78 -7.41
N VAL A 150 -23.12 8.56 -6.85
CA VAL A 150 -23.54 8.32 -5.46
C VAL A 150 -22.68 9.14 -4.49
N CYS A 151 -21.37 9.13 -4.68
CA CYS A 151 -20.46 9.93 -3.86
C CYS A 151 -20.77 11.43 -3.96
N LYS A 152 -20.91 11.96 -5.19
CA LYS A 152 -21.23 13.36 -5.42
C LYS A 152 -22.54 13.78 -4.74
N GLU A 153 -23.58 12.96 -4.84
CA GLU A 153 -24.90 13.23 -4.25
C GLU A 153 -24.94 13.12 -2.71
N SER A 154 -24.02 12.38 -2.10
CA SER A 154 -23.97 12.17 -0.66
C SER A 154 -22.90 13.00 0.05
N GLY A 155 -22.01 13.68 -0.71
CA GLY A 155 -20.86 14.39 -0.16
C GLY A 155 -19.71 13.47 0.26
N ALA A 156 -19.72 12.21 -0.20
CA ALA A 156 -18.61 11.28 -0.09
C ALA A 156 -17.64 11.42 -1.28
N GLU A 157 -16.53 10.69 -1.24
CA GLU A 157 -15.50 10.67 -2.29
C GLU A 157 -15.11 9.23 -2.61
N VAL A 158 -14.75 8.94 -3.85
CA VAL A 158 -14.15 7.66 -4.23
C VAL A 158 -12.71 7.64 -3.72
N ALA A 159 -12.39 6.71 -2.83
CA ALA A 159 -11.06 6.58 -2.21
C ALA A 159 -10.17 5.58 -2.94
N ASN A 160 -10.70 4.39 -3.29
CA ASN A 160 -9.93 3.37 -4.00
C ASN A 160 -10.77 2.71 -5.08
N LEU A 161 -10.18 2.59 -6.26
CA LEU A 161 -10.64 1.72 -7.34
C LEU A 161 -9.74 0.49 -7.36
N ASN A 162 -10.11 -0.53 -6.58
CA ASN A 162 -9.22 -1.66 -6.29
C ASN A 162 -9.16 -2.71 -7.40
N CYS A 163 -10.31 -3.12 -7.88
CA CYS A 163 -10.44 -4.11 -8.96
C CYS A 163 -11.90 -4.13 -9.44
N PRO A 164 -12.25 -4.81 -10.54
CA PRO A 164 -13.63 -4.92 -11.00
C PRO A 164 -14.58 -5.33 -9.88
N GLY A 165 -15.60 -4.51 -9.66
CA GLY A 165 -16.62 -4.72 -8.63
C GLY A 165 -16.16 -4.51 -7.18
N GLN A 166 -15.07 -3.79 -6.94
CA GLN A 166 -14.66 -3.39 -5.59
C GLN A 166 -14.13 -1.96 -5.55
N ILE A 167 -14.94 -1.06 -5.03
CA ILE A 167 -14.64 0.36 -4.84
C ILE A 167 -14.69 0.66 -3.35
N VAL A 168 -13.81 1.51 -2.87
CA VAL A 168 -13.87 2.05 -1.52
C VAL A 168 -14.20 3.53 -1.59
N ILE A 169 -15.17 3.96 -0.79
CA ILE A 169 -15.59 5.35 -0.66
C ILE A 169 -15.22 5.89 0.71
N SER A 170 -14.97 7.19 0.79
CA SER A 170 -14.45 7.88 1.97
C SER A 170 -15.18 9.20 2.20
N GLY A 171 -15.33 9.62 3.45
CA GLY A 171 -15.98 10.88 3.79
C GLY A 171 -16.43 10.96 5.24
N GLU A 172 -17.24 11.97 5.56
CA GLU A 172 -17.87 12.10 6.85
C GLU A 172 -18.80 10.90 7.12
N LYS A 173 -18.94 10.49 8.39
CA LYS A 173 -19.76 9.33 8.77
C LYS A 173 -21.19 9.40 8.24
N THR A 174 -21.81 10.58 8.29
CA THR A 174 -23.17 10.82 7.76
C THR A 174 -23.22 10.69 6.23
N ALA A 175 -22.23 11.24 5.53
CA ALA A 175 -22.10 11.13 4.08
C ALA A 175 -21.90 9.67 3.64
N ILE A 176 -21.06 8.91 4.34
CA ILE A 176 -20.83 7.48 4.06
C ILE A 176 -22.08 6.65 4.34
N ALA A 177 -22.82 6.92 5.41
CA ALA A 177 -24.09 6.23 5.66
C ALA A 177 -25.08 6.47 4.52
N ALA A 178 -25.27 7.73 4.10
CA ALA A 178 -26.14 8.08 2.96
C ALA A 178 -25.64 7.46 1.65
N ALA A 179 -24.33 7.46 1.39
CA ALA A 179 -23.74 6.83 0.21
C ALA A 179 -23.98 5.33 0.17
N CYS A 180 -23.88 4.62 1.30
CA CYS A 180 -24.13 3.20 1.39
C CYS A 180 -25.58 2.85 1.03
N GLU A 181 -26.57 3.60 1.52
CA GLU A 181 -27.97 3.39 1.19
C GLU A 181 -28.26 3.68 -0.29
N LYS A 182 -27.74 4.80 -0.83
CA LYS A 182 -27.88 5.13 -2.25
C LYS A 182 -27.20 4.09 -3.15
N ALA A 183 -26.00 3.62 -2.79
CA ALA A 183 -25.30 2.59 -3.55
C ALA A 183 -26.10 1.28 -3.63
N LYS A 184 -26.71 0.84 -2.51
CA LYS A 184 -27.61 -0.32 -2.49
C LYS A 184 -28.83 -0.10 -3.39
N ALA A 185 -29.48 1.07 -3.29
CA ALA A 185 -30.65 1.42 -4.12
C ALA A 185 -30.31 1.45 -5.63
N ARG A 186 -29.03 1.72 -5.98
CA ARG A 186 -28.54 1.71 -7.37
C ARG A 186 -27.92 0.38 -7.81
N GLY A 187 -28.10 -0.69 -7.03
CA GLY A 187 -27.73 -2.05 -7.43
C GLY A 187 -26.39 -2.56 -6.88
N ALA A 188 -25.74 -1.86 -5.95
CA ALA A 188 -24.59 -2.42 -5.27
C ALA A 188 -24.99 -3.71 -4.52
N LYS A 189 -24.26 -4.80 -4.75
CA LYS A 189 -24.51 -6.06 -4.04
C LYS A 189 -24.31 -5.93 -2.52
N ARG A 190 -23.35 -5.11 -2.11
CA ARG A 190 -23.05 -4.75 -0.71
C ARG A 190 -22.46 -3.35 -0.66
N ALA A 191 -22.77 -2.61 0.39
CA ALA A 191 -22.10 -1.39 0.80
C ALA A 191 -21.89 -1.49 2.31
N LEU A 192 -20.65 -1.71 2.74
CA LEU A 192 -20.30 -2.09 4.11
C LEU A 192 -19.30 -1.08 4.68
N PRO A 193 -19.61 -0.41 5.80
CA PRO A 193 -18.64 0.41 6.53
C PRO A 193 -17.40 -0.42 6.89
N LEU A 194 -16.24 0.20 6.78
CA LEU A 194 -14.96 -0.39 7.16
C LEU A 194 -14.59 0.00 8.59
N ASN A 195 -13.92 -0.90 9.29
CA ASN A 195 -13.33 -0.61 10.60
C ASN A 195 -12.00 0.13 10.42
N VAL A 196 -12.06 1.44 10.21
CA VAL A 196 -10.90 2.32 9.99
C VAL A 196 -11.00 3.56 10.86
N ALA A 197 -9.84 4.17 11.16
CA ALA A 197 -9.75 5.33 12.04
C ALA A 197 -10.35 6.61 11.41
N GLY A 198 -10.41 6.72 10.08
CA GLY A 198 -10.87 7.93 9.42
C GLY A 198 -11.10 7.80 7.93
N ALA A 199 -11.29 8.93 7.27
CA ALA A 199 -11.65 9.05 5.85
C ALA A 199 -10.40 9.21 4.97
N TYR A 200 -9.61 8.15 4.84
CA TYR A 200 -8.41 8.17 4.01
C TYR A 200 -8.73 8.46 2.53
N HIS A 201 -7.78 9.06 1.82
CA HIS A 201 -7.90 9.39 0.40
C HIS A 201 -9.11 10.28 0.07
N SER A 202 -9.39 11.27 0.94
CA SER A 202 -10.43 12.28 0.78
C SER A 202 -9.92 13.64 1.23
N ARG A 203 -10.70 14.70 0.97
CA ARG A 203 -10.41 16.06 1.44
C ARG A 203 -10.21 16.15 2.95
N LEU A 204 -10.77 15.22 3.74
CA LEU A 204 -10.62 15.19 5.20
C LEU A 204 -9.19 14.88 5.65
N MET A 205 -8.33 14.42 4.74
CA MET A 205 -6.90 14.20 4.99
C MET A 205 -6.02 15.41 4.61
N ALA A 206 -6.60 16.56 4.22
CA ALA A 206 -5.83 17.71 3.71
C ALA A 206 -4.76 18.20 4.70
N ASN A 207 -5.05 18.16 6.00
CA ASN A 207 -4.10 18.59 7.04
C ASN A 207 -2.82 17.70 7.09
N ALA A 208 -2.85 16.51 6.53
CA ALA A 208 -1.68 15.64 6.46
C ALA A 208 -0.73 15.99 5.30
N GLN A 209 -1.16 16.79 4.31
CA GLN A 209 -0.34 17.11 3.14
C GLN A 209 0.86 18.01 3.50
N ALA A 210 0.66 19.08 4.28
CA ALA A 210 1.74 20.02 4.57
C ALA A 210 2.89 19.40 5.39
N PRO A 211 2.66 18.63 6.46
CA PRO A 211 3.73 17.91 7.16
C PRO A 211 4.48 16.95 6.23
N LEU A 212 3.76 16.20 5.38
CA LEU A 212 4.37 15.26 4.43
C LEU A 212 5.18 16.00 3.36
N ALA A 213 4.68 17.10 2.82
CA ALA A 213 5.37 17.93 1.82
C ALA A 213 6.70 18.46 2.38
N ASN A 214 6.67 18.97 3.62
CA ASN A 214 7.87 19.47 4.30
C ASN A 214 8.92 18.36 4.50
N ALA A 215 8.50 17.17 4.91
CA ALA A 215 9.40 16.03 5.08
C ALA A 215 9.99 15.57 3.74
N LEU A 216 9.16 15.47 2.69
CA LEU A 216 9.61 15.12 1.34
C LEU A 216 10.56 16.18 0.75
N ALA A 217 10.39 17.48 1.06
CA ALA A 217 11.30 18.52 0.64
C ALA A 217 12.71 18.34 1.23
N GLY A 218 12.82 17.85 2.47
CA GLY A 218 14.07 17.52 3.14
C GLY A 218 14.65 16.14 2.79
N THR A 219 13.94 15.34 2.00
CA THR A 219 14.34 13.97 1.66
C THR A 219 15.09 13.94 0.32
N THR A 220 16.22 13.23 0.27
CA THR A 220 16.94 12.99 -0.98
C THR A 220 16.19 11.99 -1.82
N LEU A 221 15.62 12.43 -2.94
CA LEU A 221 15.02 11.59 -3.95
C LEU A 221 15.89 11.57 -5.21
N VAL A 222 16.04 10.40 -5.81
CA VAL A 222 16.72 10.21 -7.09
C VAL A 222 15.77 9.58 -8.11
N THR A 223 16.11 9.67 -9.39
CA THR A 223 15.34 9.03 -10.45
C THR A 223 15.20 7.53 -10.17
N PRO A 224 13.98 6.97 -10.20
CA PRO A 224 13.75 5.54 -9.99
C PRO A 224 14.54 4.68 -10.97
N LYS A 225 15.19 3.61 -10.49
CA LYS A 225 15.93 2.66 -11.34
C LYS A 225 15.04 1.78 -12.19
N VAL A 226 13.79 1.62 -11.78
CA VAL A 226 12.71 0.89 -12.47
C VAL A 226 11.42 1.71 -12.37
N MET A 227 10.45 1.43 -13.22
CA MET A 227 9.17 2.13 -13.20
C MET A 227 8.49 1.99 -11.84
N VAL A 228 8.00 3.09 -11.26
CA VAL A 228 7.14 3.11 -10.08
C VAL A 228 5.79 3.69 -10.49
N VAL A 229 4.74 2.89 -10.45
CA VAL A 229 3.40 3.32 -10.87
C VAL A 229 2.73 4.09 -9.74
N SER A 230 2.37 5.36 -10.01
CA SER A 230 1.71 6.20 -9.02
C SER A 230 0.23 5.86 -8.87
N ASN A 231 -0.25 5.89 -7.63
CA ASN A 231 -1.65 5.70 -7.30
C ASN A 231 -2.56 6.81 -7.85
N VAL A 232 -2.02 8.02 -8.01
CA VAL A 232 -2.78 9.21 -8.45
C VAL A 232 -3.00 9.26 -9.96
N THR A 233 -2.00 8.84 -10.73
CA THR A 233 -2.04 8.94 -12.20
C THR A 233 -2.22 7.60 -12.90
N ALA A 234 -2.07 6.48 -12.18
CA ALA A 234 -1.97 5.13 -12.73
C ALA A 234 -0.87 4.97 -13.80
N LYS A 235 0.17 5.82 -13.74
CA LYS A 235 1.32 5.86 -14.65
C LYS A 235 2.61 6.05 -13.86
N PRO A 236 3.78 5.66 -14.43
CA PRO A 236 5.05 5.92 -13.76
C PRO A 236 5.34 7.40 -13.60
N ALA A 237 5.86 7.78 -12.43
CA ALA A 237 6.51 9.06 -12.22
C ALA A 237 7.96 8.99 -12.74
N ALA A 238 8.38 10.01 -13.49
CA ALA A 238 9.66 10.01 -14.19
C ALA A 238 10.78 10.75 -13.45
N THR A 239 10.44 11.80 -12.69
CA THR A 239 11.44 12.65 -12.02
C THR A 239 11.23 12.69 -10.51
N PRO A 240 12.29 13.00 -9.74
CA PRO A 240 12.17 13.17 -8.28
C PRO A 240 11.13 14.23 -7.88
N GLU A 241 10.99 15.30 -8.65
CA GLU A 241 10.01 16.38 -8.42
C GLU A 241 8.59 15.87 -8.61
N GLU A 242 8.35 15.13 -9.68
CA GLU A 242 7.05 14.49 -9.94
C GLU A 242 6.69 13.47 -8.87
N VAL A 243 7.66 12.64 -8.45
CA VAL A 243 7.47 11.70 -7.33
C VAL A 243 7.05 12.43 -6.06
N ARG A 244 7.73 13.54 -5.74
CA ARG A 244 7.43 14.35 -4.55
C ARG A 244 6.02 14.92 -4.60
N ASP A 245 5.63 15.52 -5.71
CA ASP A 245 4.27 16.07 -5.91
C ASP A 245 3.20 14.98 -5.79
N LEU A 246 3.39 13.86 -6.48
CA LEU A 246 2.41 12.77 -6.49
C LEU A 246 2.25 12.12 -5.12
N LEU A 247 3.32 11.91 -4.35
CA LEU A 247 3.24 11.35 -2.99
C LEU A 247 2.49 12.29 -2.02
N VAL A 248 2.61 13.61 -2.17
CA VAL A 248 1.84 14.58 -1.38
C VAL A 248 0.36 14.57 -1.79
N ARG A 249 0.09 14.57 -3.09
CA ARG A 249 -1.28 14.55 -3.63
C ARG A 249 -2.01 13.25 -3.28
N GLN A 250 -1.30 12.14 -3.21
CA GLN A 250 -1.85 10.81 -2.93
C GLN A 250 -2.72 10.79 -1.66
N VAL A 251 -2.36 11.58 -0.64
CA VAL A 251 -3.04 11.59 0.66
C VAL A 251 -4.52 11.97 0.56
N VAL A 252 -4.87 12.85 -0.38
CA VAL A 252 -6.23 13.36 -0.62
C VAL A 252 -6.83 12.90 -1.95
N SER A 253 -6.12 12.06 -2.70
CA SER A 253 -6.55 11.60 -4.03
C SER A 253 -6.99 10.15 -4.00
N SER A 254 -7.87 9.78 -4.93
CA SER A 254 -8.22 8.39 -5.18
C SER A 254 -6.99 7.55 -5.54
N VAL A 255 -6.97 6.31 -5.08
CA VAL A 255 -6.01 5.28 -5.48
C VAL A 255 -6.55 4.53 -6.68
N TYR A 256 -5.98 4.77 -7.85
CA TYR A 256 -6.36 4.14 -9.11
C TYR A 256 -5.64 2.79 -9.31
N TRP A 257 -5.88 1.83 -8.39
CA TRP A 257 -5.17 0.54 -8.40
C TRP A 257 -5.50 -0.31 -9.63
N ASP A 258 -6.78 -0.49 -9.97
CA ASP A 258 -7.20 -1.24 -11.17
C ASP A 258 -6.56 -0.67 -12.43
N ALA A 259 -6.62 0.65 -12.62
CA ALA A 259 -6.01 1.31 -13.76
C ALA A 259 -4.47 1.15 -13.78
N SER A 260 -3.82 1.19 -12.61
CA SER A 260 -2.37 0.96 -12.49
C SER A 260 -1.98 -0.43 -12.94
N MET A 261 -2.73 -1.45 -12.52
CA MET A 261 -2.47 -2.83 -12.93
C MET A 261 -2.76 -3.06 -14.41
N ARG A 262 -3.86 -2.50 -14.93
CA ARG A 262 -4.16 -2.55 -16.38
C ARG A 262 -3.11 -1.85 -17.23
N TRP A 263 -2.56 -0.74 -16.74
CA TRP A 263 -1.44 -0.08 -17.42
C TRP A 263 -0.22 -1.01 -17.49
N LEU A 264 0.16 -1.68 -16.38
CA LEU A 264 1.26 -2.65 -16.39
C LEU A 264 0.99 -3.83 -17.34
N LEU A 265 -0.23 -4.36 -17.35
CA LEU A 265 -0.63 -5.41 -18.28
C LEU A 265 -0.47 -4.98 -19.74
N ALA A 266 -0.90 -3.76 -20.08
CA ALA A 266 -0.73 -3.17 -21.41
C ALA A 266 0.75 -2.96 -21.80
N GLN A 267 1.65 -2.80 -20.81
CA GLN A 267 3.12 -2.79 -21.04
C GLN A 267 3.73 -4.19 -21.17
N GLY A 268 2.92 -5.24 -21.13
CA GLY A 268 3.34 -6.63 -21.29
C GLY A 268 3.92 -7.29 -20.04
N PHE A 269 3.57 -6.80 -18.85
CA PHE A 269 3.89 -7.47 -17.58
C PHE A 269 3.00 -8.70 -17.42
N GLN A 270 3.62 -9.83 -17.08
CA GLN A 270 2.96 -11.15 -16.99
C GLN A 270 3.20 -11.83 -15.64
N ARG A 271 4.16 -11.33 -14.85
CA ARG A 271 4.45 -11.82 -13.51
C ARG A 271 4.36 -10.68 -12.52
N PHE A 272 3.64 -10.92 -11.41
CA PHE A 272 3.49 -9.98 -10.30
C PHE A 272 3.89 -10.70 -9.02
N ILE A 273 4.73 -10.06 -8.20
CA ILE A 273 5.19 -10.62 -6.92
C ILE A 273 4.75 -9.67 -5.82
N GLU A 274 3.75 -10.07 -5.04
CA GLU A 274 3.31 -9.34 -3.86
C GLU A 274 4.26 -9.63 -2.70
N LEU A 275 4.78 -8.56 -2.08
CA LEU A 275 5.74 -8.62 -0.98
C LEU A 275 5.16 -7.89 0.23
N GLY A 276 5.07 -8.59 1.37
CA GLY A 276 4.53 -8.02 2.60
C GLY A 276 3.43 -8.87 3.22
N PRO A 277 2.75 -8.37 4.28
CA PRO A 277 1.72 -9.15 4.97
C PRO A 277 0.49 -9.39 4.09
N GLY A 278 -0.10 -10.57 4.19
CA GLY A 278 -1.32 -10.94 3.49
C GLY A 278 -1.13 -11.27 2.00
N THR A 279 -2.26 -11.29 1.26
CA THR A 279 -2.35 -11.62 -0.17
C THR A 279 -3.46 -10.81 -0.86
N VAL A 280 -3.69 -9.60 -0.40
CA VAL A 280 -4.81 -8.76 -0.86
C VAL A 280 -4.63 -8.34 -2.31
N LEU A 281 -3.40 -7.95 -2.69
CA LEU A 281 -3.11 -7.50 -4.04
C LEU A 281 -3.15 -8.65 -5.05
N ALA A 282 -2.72 -9.85 -4.64
CA ALA A 282 -2.90 -11.06 -5.44
C ALA A 282 -4.39 -11.36 -5.68
N GLY A 283 -5.24 -11.15 -4.66
CA GLY A 283 -6.69 -11.26 -4.81
C GLY A 283 -7.27 -10.24 -5.79
N PHE A 284 -6.78 -9.00 -5.78
CA PHE A 284 -7.19 -7.98 -6.75
C PHE A 284 -6.72 -8.33 -8.16
N MET A 285 -5.45 -8.73 -8.31
CA MET A 285 -4.91 -9.14 -9.61
C MET A 285 -5.70 -10.28 -10.24
N LYS A 286 -6.09 -11.30 -9.48
CA LYS A 286 -6.91 -12.41 -9.97
C LYS A 286 -8.27 -11.95 -10.53
N ARG A 287 -8.81 -10.84 -10.04
CA ARG A 287 -10.06 -10.24 -10.54
C ARG A 287 -9.83 -9.31 -11.72
N ILE A 288 -8.66 -8.67 -11.81
CA ILE A 288 -8.28 -7.79 -12.91
C ILE A 288 -7.91 -8.62 -14.15
N ASP A 289 -7.03 -9.61 -13.97
CA ASP A 289 -6.61 -10.55 -15.01
C ASP A 289 -6.13 -11.86 -14.37
N SER A 290 -6.91 -12.92 -14.53
CA SER A 290 -6.59 -14.25 -14.00
C SER A 290 -5.56 -15.03 -14.81
N SER A 291 -5.15 -14.54 -15.98
CA SER A 291 -4.19 -15.22 -16.87
C SER A 291 -2.73 -14.99 -16.47
N VAL A 292 -2.44 -13.96 -15.68
CA VAL A 292 -1.09 -13.60 -15.26
C VAL A 292 -0.61 -14.43 -14.06
N GLN A 293 0.70 -14.58 -13.95
CA GLN A 293 1.31 -15.22 -12.79
C GLN A 293 1.37 -14.25 -11.61
N VAL A 294 0.68 -14.58 -10.51
CA VAL A 294 0.79 -13.84 -9.26
C VAL A 294 1.40 -14.74 -8.19
N LEU A 295 2.44 -14.23 -7.56
CA LEU A 295 3.18 -14.88 -6.47
C LEU A 295 3.12 -13.97 -5.24
N SER A 296 3.13 -14.52 -4.04
CA SER A 296 3.14 -13.71 -2.80
C SER A 296 4.20 -14.25 -1.84
N VAL A 297 4.98 -13.35 -1.23
CA VAL A 297 5.96 -13.66 -0.17
C VAL A 297 5.54 -12.89 1.08
N ASN A 298 5.05 -13.63 2.07
CA ASN A 298 4.61 -13.08 3.36
C ASN A 298 5.11 -13.89 4.56
N ASP A 299 5.67 -15.10 4.32
CA ASP A 299 6.22 -15.99 5.32
C ASP A 299 7.31 -16.91 4.74
N CYS A 300 7.85 -17.82 5.57
CA CYS A 300 8.92 -18.74 5.14
C CYS A 300 8.45 -19.76 4.07
N ALA A 301 7.21 -20.21 4.17
CA ALA A 301 6.68 -21.21 3.23
C ALA A 301 6.47 -20.59 1.84
N SER A 302 5.86 -19.42 1.78
CA SER A 302 5.68 -18.65 0.54
C SER A 302 7.02 -18.20 -0.05
N LEU A 303 8.00 -17.81 0.78
CA LEU A 303 9.36 -17.51 0.32
C LEU A 303 9.98 -18.69 -0.43
N ALA A 304 9.96 -19.89 0.19
CA ALA A 304 10.49 -21.09 -0.45
C ALA A 304 9.76 -21.43 -1.77
N ALA A 305 8.43 -21.35 -1.75
CA ALA A 305 7.61 -21.63 -2.93
C ALA A 305 7.86 -20.63 -4.08
N VAL A 306 8.05 -19.34 -3.78
CA VAL A 306 8.35 -18.31 -4.79
C VAL A 306 9.77 -18.48 -5.32
N THR A 307 10.76 -18.70 -4.45
CA THR A 307 12.16 -18.94 -4.87
C THR A 307 12.28 -20.10 -5.84
N ALA A 308 11.53 -21.18 -5.63
CA ALA A 308 11.54 -22.35 -6.52
C ALA A 308 10.87 -22.07 -7.89
N ARG A 309 10.05 -21.03 -8.03
CA ARG A 309 9.30 -20.68 -9.25
C ARG A 309 9.90 -19.52 -10.04
N LEU A 310 10.84 -18.81 -9.49
CA LEU A 310 11.54 -17.72 -10.16
C LEU A 310 12.75 -18.23 -10.91
#